data_a7d8a08461fff5323e8361ca41d41c27
#
_entry.id   a7d8a08461fff5323e8361ca41d41c27
#
_cell.length_a   1.000
_cell.length_b   1.000
_cell.length_c   1.000
_cell.angle_alpha   90.00
_cell.angle_beta   90.00
_cell.angle_gamma   90.00
#
_symmetry.space_group_name_H-M   'P 1'
#
loop_
_entity.id
_entity.type
_entity.pdbx_description
1 polymer ?
#
loop_
_entity_poly.entity_id
_entity_poly.type
_entity_poly.pdbx_seq_one_letter_code
_entity_poly.pdbx_strand_id
1 'polypeptide(L)'
;RSTQAKTLFPYTTLFRSGLSYRISLNARRNSAMRDVFNDPRIWVNTDNTADMDNPDKFGVNVEGYSYTQLSSTWNVDNIFTYTRDFKNHHVDAMIGYTREASNSELLRTDFKGFSVPTTLGVYKQDLANTRTIRRERTSSSAIGILTRVNYNYKSTYYANFTFRRDGYSAFSAGNKWGNFYGASAAWVLSNENFVKDNADWLDYLKLRFSWGQNGSRSVSPYATIGSVGTTYTWFGDSASGSAFGLVPSSLPNRSLTWATVEKFNVGIDYNVL
;
A
#
# COMPACT_ATOMS: atom_id res chain seq x y z
N ARG A 1 18.61 9.93 -0.94
CA ARG A 1 18.72 9.25 -2.26
C ARG A 1 17.77 8.05 -2.26
N SER A 2 16.80 8.07 -3.16
CA SER A 2 15.90 6.94 -3.40
C SER A 2 16.63 5.92 -4.30
N THR A 3 16.67 4.67 -3.89
CA THR A 3 17.26 3.60 -4.68
C THR A 3 16.19 3.00 -5.59
N GLN A 4 16.52 2.85 -6.86
CA GLN A 4 15.64 2.38 -7.92
C GLN A 4 15.11 0.95 -7.66
N ALA A 5 13.84 0.74 -8.04
CA ALA A 5 13.29 -0.59 -8.20
C ALA A 5 14.00 -1.29 -9.37
N LYS A 6 14.58 -2.45 -9.11
CA LYS A 6 15.05 -3.33 -10.19
C LYS A 6 13.97 -4.36 -10.45
N THR A 7 13.38 -4.30 -11.66
CA THR A 7 12.57 -5.39 -12.18
C THR A 7 13.53 -6.46 -12.70
N LEU A 8 13.56 -7.60 -12.05
CA LEU A 8 14.31 -8.75 -12.51
C LEU A 8 13.40 -9.54 -13.47
N PHE A 9 13.59 -9.28 -14.75
CA PHE A 9 13.08 -9.98 -15.93
C PHE A 9 11.70 -10.67 -15.85
N PRO A 10 10.71 -10.21 -16.63
CA PRO A 10 9.57 -11.03 -16.96
C PRO A 10 10.03 -12.14 -17.91
N TYR A 11 9.90 -13.39 -17.53
CA TYR A 11 10.11 -14.52 -18.40
C TYR A 11 8.75 -14.97 -18.95
N THR A 12 8.57 -14.94 -20.27
CA THR A 12 7.36 -15.39 -20.93
C THR A 12 7.70 -16.55 -21.87
N THR A 13 7.09 -17.70 -21.66
CA THR A 13 7.20 -18.84 -22.55
C THR A 13 5.89 -18.99 -23.33
N LEU A 14 5.96 -18.92 -24.65
CA LEU A 14 4.83 -19.17 -25.56
C LEU A 14 4.80 -20.64 -25.93
N PHE A 15 3.66 -21.28 -25.74
CA PHE A 15 3.39 -22.64 -26.19
C PHE A 15 2.59 -22.62 -27.50
N ARG A 16 2.82 -23.58 -28.38
CA ARG A 16 2.27 -23.65 -29.75
C ARG A 16 0.73 -23.69 -29.85
N SER A 17 0.02 -23.85 -28.73
CA SER A 17 -1.43 -24.01 -28.63
C SER A 17 -2.20 -22.79 -28.11
N GLY A 18 -1.62 -21.58 -28.18
CA GLY A 18 -2.25 -20.38 -27.63
C GLY A 18 -2.11 -20.26 -26.10
N LEU A 19 -1.38 -21.16 -25.46
CA LEU A 19 -1.05 -21.10 -24.05
C LEU A 19 0.25 -20.33 -23.86
N SER A 20 0.27 -19.39 -22.90
CA SER A 20 1.49 -18.70 -22.46
C SER A 20 1.61 -18.73 -20.95
N TYR A 21 2.85 -18.76 -20.48
CA TYR A 21 3.19 -18.61 -19.06
C TYR A 21 4.19 -17.49 -18.89
N ARG A 22 3.91 -16.62 -17.93
CA ARG A 22 4.80 -15.52 -17.55
C ARG A 22 5.05 -15.56 -16.06
N ILE A 23 6.31 -15.52 -15.68
CA ILE A 23 6.76 -15.25 -14.31
C ILE A 23 7.41 -13.87 -14.25
N SER A 24 7.07 -13.09 -13.23
CA SER A 24 7.69 -11.80 -12.97
C SER A 24 8.15 -11.76 -11.53
N LEU A 25 9.39 -11.36 -11.31
CA LEU A 25 9.97 -11.16 -9.99
C LEU A 25 10.36 -9.68 -9.87
N ASN A 26 9.82 -8.99 -8.88
CA ASN A 26 10.19 -7.63 -8.57
C ASN A 26 10.71 -7.57 -7.14
N ALA A 27 11.84 -6.88 -6.96
CA ALA A 27 12.40 -6.60 -5.66
C ALA A 27 12.77 -5.12 -5.56
N ARG A 28 12.38 -4.50 -4.46
CA ARG A 28 12.67 -3.10 -4.17
C ARG A 28 13.26 -2.97 -2.77
N ARG A 29 14.36 -2.24 -2.67
CA ARG A 29 14.93 -1.84 -1.39
C ARG A 29 15.08 -0.33 -1.36
N ASN A 30 14.50 0.29 -0.34
CA ASN A 30 14.62 1.72 -0.08
C ASN A 30 15.40 1.90 1.22
N SER A 31 16.31 2.89 1.19
CA SER A 31 16.97 3.40 2.39
C SER A 31 16.68 4.89 2.45
N ALA A 32 16.18 5.35 3.57
CA ALA A 32 15.96 6.76 3.86
C ALA A 32 16.73 7.13 5.12
N MET A 33 17.48 8.21 5.06
CA MET A 33 18.09 8.86 6.22
C MET A 33 17.56 10.28 6.29
N ARG A 34 17.26 10.72 7.49
CA ARG A 34 16.87 12.11 7.73
C ARG A 34 17.41 12.55 9.08
N ASP A 35 18.06 13.69 9.03
CA ASP A 35 18.55 14.39 10.21
C ASP A 35 17.84 15.74 10.28
N VAL A 36 17.34 16.07 11.46
CA VAL A 36 16.72 17.35 11.76
C VAL A 36 17.35 17.87 13.03
N PHE A 37 17.77 19.11 12.97
CA PHE A 37 18.30 19.85 14.10
C PHE A 37 17.66 21.22 14.12
N ASN A 38 16.98 21.53 15.20
CA ASN A 38 16.35 22.82 15.42
C ASN A 38 17.34 23.71 16.21
N ASP A 39 18.00 24.61 15.50
CA ASP A 39 18.91 25.57 16.11
C ASP A 39 18.08 26.61 16.85
N PRO A 40 18.36 26.88 18.16
CA PRO A 40 17.59 27.81 18.97
C PRO A 40 17.65 29.23 18.43
N ARG A 41 18.66 29.59 17.65
CA ARG A 41 18.79 30.91 17.00
C ARG A 41 17.76 31.14 15.89
N ILE A 42 17.19 30.08 15.35
CA ILE A 42 16.21 30.14 14.24
C ILE A 42 14.78 29.95 14.77
N TRP A 43 14.64 29.33 15.95
CA TRP A 43 13.34 28.95 16.48
C TRP A 43 12.81 30.06 17.39
N VAL A 44 11.95 30.89 16.85
CA VAL A 44 11.10 31.79 17.63
C VAL A 44 9.95 30.92 18.17
N ASN A 45 10.08 30.52 19.43
CA ASN A 45 8.97 29.85 20.12
C ASN A 45 7.79 30.81 20.18
N THR A 46 6.56 30.31 20.00
CA THR A 46 5.31 31.09 20.12
C THR A 46 5.17 31.80 21.47
N ASP A 47 5.92 31.40 22.48
CA ASP A 47 5.95 32.01 23.80
C ASP A 47 6.92 33.18 23.91
N ASN A 48 7.50 33.61 22.80
CA ASN A 48 8.34 34.82 22.70
C ASN A 48 9.51 34.92 23.71
N THR A 49 9.98 33.80 24.23
CA THR A 49 11.05 33.71 25.22
C THR A 49 12.38 33.21 24.65
N ALA A 50 12.63 33.48 23.37
CA ALA A 50 13.97 33.39 22.84
C ALA A 50 14.78 34.57 23.37
N ASP A 51 15.18 34.48 24.63
CA ASP A 51 16.11 35.38 25.24
C ASP A 51 17.51 35.03 24.74
N MET A 52 17.85 35.58 23.57
CA MET A 52 19.14 35.35 22.92
C MET A 52 20.30 35.90 23.75
N ASP A 53 19.99 36.75 24.74
CA ASP A 53 20.95 37.40 25.62
C ASP A 53 21.19 36.61 26.92
N ASN A 54 20.44 35.51 27.15
CA ASN A 54 20.61 34.69 28.34
C ASN A 54 21.35 33.38 28.02
N PRO A 55 22.67 33.31 28.27
CA PRO A 55 23.45 32.11 28.00
C PRO A 55 23.02 30.89 28.81
N ASP A 56 22.31 31.04 29.91
CA ASP A 56 21.83 29.95 30.75
C ASP A 56 20.62 29.22 30.13
N LYS A 57 19.95 29.86 29.19
CA LYS A 57 18.84 29.25 28.41
C LYS A 57 19.30 28.67 27.07
N PHE A 58 20.55 28.91 26.70
CA PHE A 58 21.13 28.40 25.47
C PHE A 58 21.22 26.88 25.56
N GLY A 59 20.62 26.21 24.61
CA GLY A 59 20.65 24.75 24.52
C GLY A 59 19.50 24.01 25.21
N VAL A 60 18.75 24.63 26.13
CA VAL A 60 17.63 23.96 26.83
C VAL A 60 16.52 23.51 25.86
N ASN A 61 16.25 24.31 24.85
CA ASN A 61 15.20 24.07 23.86
C ASN A 61 15.75 23.53 22.53
N VAL A 62 17.04 23.25 22.45
CA VAL A 62 17.62 22.59 21.26
C VAL A 62 17.14 21.17 21.20
N GLU A 63 16.50 20.84 20.13
CA GLU A 63 16.00 19.47 19.89
C GLU A 63 16.22 19.07 18.45
N GLY A 64 16.21 17.79 18.24
CA GLY A 64 16.31 17.24 16.91
C GLY A 64 16.10 15.75 16.91
N TYR A 65 16.21 15.19 15.72
CA TYR A 65 16.19 13.75 15.57
C TYR A 65 17.02 13.31 14.38
N SER A 66 17.51 12.09 14.46
CA SER A 66 18.00 11.36 13.31
C SER A 66 17.23 10.06 13.16
N TYR A 67 16.92 9.67 11.92
CA TYR A 67 16.41 8.35 11.67
C TYR A 67 16.99 7.72 10.42
N THR A 68 17.08 6.41 10.48
CA THR A 68 17.36 5.54 9.34
C THR A 68 16.20 4.59 9.16
N GLN A 69 15.63 4.56 7.98
CA GLN A 69 14.57 3.62 7.61
C GLN A 69 15.04 2.74 6.46
N LEU A 70 14.95 1.44 6.65
CA LEU A 70 15.22 0.43 5.63
C LEU A 70 13.90 -0.27 5.30
N SER A 71 13.50 -0.23 4.03
CA SER A 71 12.31 -0.94 3.57
C SER A 71 12.67 -1.86 2.42
N SER A 72 12.17 -3.07 2.46
CA SER A 72 12.32 -4.06 1.40
C SER A 72 10.96 -4.65 1.04
N THR A 73 10.65 -4.66 -0.24
CA THR A 73 9.43 -5.27 -0.79
C THR A 73 9.82 -6.16 -1.95
N TRP A 74 9.24 -7.34 -2.01
CA TRP A 74 9.35 -8.21 -3.17
C TRP A 74 7.97 -8.75 -3.53
N ASN A 75 7.77 -8.99 -4.82
CA ASN A 75 6.62 -9.71 -5.32
C ASN A 75 6.99 -10.67 -6.43
N VAL A 76 6.26 -11.76 -6.49
CA VAL A 76 6.33 -12.77 -7.55
C VAL A 76 4.95 -12.93 -8.14
N ASP A 77 4.86 -12.79 -9.45
CA ASP A 77 3.65 -12.98 -10.21
C ASP A 77 3.84 -14.15 -11.18
N ASN A 78 2.92 -15.10 -11.13
CA ASN A 78 2.84 -16.23 -12.04
C ASN A 78 1.53 -16.11 -12.80
N ILE A 79 1.59 -16.03 -14.12
CA ILE A 79 0.43 -15.78 -14.97
C ILE A 79 0.41 -16.81 -16.11
N PHE A 80 -0.64 -17.59 -16.16
CA PHE A 80 -0.99 -18.44 -17.29
C PHE A 80 -2.07 -17.76 -18.10
N THR A 81 -1.89 -17.68 -19.39
CA THR A 81 -2.87 -17.13 -20.33
C THR A 81 -3.10 -18.12 -21.44
N TYR A 82 -4.37 -18.30 -21.79
CA TYR A 82 -4.81 -19.12 -22.91
C TYR A 82 -5.66 -18.29 -23.84
N THR A 83 -5.23 -18.16 -25.10
CA THR A 83 -5.94 -17.40 -26.12
C THR A 83 -6.20 -18.30 -27.32
N ARG A 84 -7.45 -18.34 -27.78
CA ARG A 84 -7.82 -19.14 -28.93
C ARG A 84 -9.01 -18.59 -29.71
N ASP A 85 -8.90 -18.70 -31.03
CA ASP A 85 -9.96 -18.39 -31.97
C ASP A 85 -10.63 -19.69 -32.47
N PHE A 86 -11.98 -19.71 -32.45
CA PHE A 86 -12.81 -20.81 -32.96
C PHE A 86 -13.84 -20.23 -33.92
N LYS A 87 -13.55 -20.23 -35.23
CA LYS A 87 -14.43 -19.61 -36.23
C LYS A 87 -14.77 -18.15 -35.85
N ASN A 88 -15.99 -17.95 -35.33
CA ASN A 88 -16.51 -16.63 -34.92
C ASN A 88 -16.37 -16.35 -33.43
N HIS A 89 -15.75 -17.24 -32.67
CA HIS A 89 -15.57 -17.12 -31.22
C HIS A 89 -14.11 -16.85 -30.90
N HIS A 90 -13.87 -15.86 -30.06
CA HIS A 90 -12.57 -15.58 -29.48
C HIS A 90 -12.66 -15.72 -27.96
N VAL A 91 -11.75 -16.49 -27.38
CA VAL A 91 -11.62 -16.72 -25.93
C VAL A 91 -10.22 -16.35 -25.49
N ASP A 92 -10.14 -15.51 -24.48
CA ASP A 92 -8.91 -15.21 -23.73
C ASP A 92 -9.16 -15.48 -22.25
N ALA A 93 -8.44 -16.44 -21.69
CA ALA A 93 -8.56 -16.84 -20.30
C ALA A 93 -7.22 -16.69 -19.59
N MET A 94 -7.24 -16.18 -18.39
CA MET A 94 -6.04 -15.96 -17.57
C MET A 94 -6.28 -16.45 -16.14
N ILE A 95 -5.28 -17.15 -15.60
CA ILE A 95 -5.16 -17.41 -14.17
C ILE A 95 -3.83 -16.88 -13.67
N GLY A 96 -3.86 -16.11 -12.61
CA GLY A 96 -2.69 -15.52 -11.97
C GLY A 96 -2.59 -15.90 -10.51
N TYR A 97 -1.36 -16.14 -10.06
CA TYR A 97 -1.01 -16.26 -8.65
C TYR A 97 0.05 -15.23 -8.33
N THR A 98 -0.23 -14.37 -7.35
CA THR A 98 0.67 -13.32 -6.91
C THR A 98 1.02 -13.51 -5.44
N ARG A 99 2.27 -13.25 -5.08
CA ARG A 99 2.72 -13.22 -3.69
C ARG A 99 3.62 -12.02 -3.47
N GLU A 100 3.36 -11.30 -2.41
CA GLU A 100 4.08 -10.09 -2.03
C GLU A 100 4.46 -10.14 -0.55
N ALA A 101 5.64 -9.61 -0.21
CA ALA A 101 6.01 -9.34 1.17
C ALA A 101 6.76 -8.02 1.28
N SER A 102 6.48 -7.30 2.36
CA SER A 102 7.09 -6.02 2.69
C SER A 102 7.58 -6.03 4.12
N ASN A 103 8.82 -5.57 4.32
CA ASN A 103 9.43 -5.38 5.62
C ASN A 103 9.96 -3.96 5.71
N SER A 104 9.76 -3.31 6.83
CA SER A 104 10.31 -1.99 7.12
C SER A 104 10.90 -1.96 8.53
N GLU A 105 12.10 -1.45 8.65
CA GLU A 105 12.76 -1.21 9.93
C GLU A 105 13.08 0.27 10.03
N LEU A 106 12.74 0.88 11.17
CA LEU A 106 13.05 2.24 11.55
C LEU A 106 13.91 2.23 12.80
N LEU A 107 15.03 2.93 12.74
CA LEU A 107 15.79 3.33 13.91
C LEU A 107 15.75 4.85 13.99
N ARG A 108 15.20 5.38 15.07
CA ARG A 108 15.09 6.81 15.32
C ARG A 108 15.69 7.16 16.67
N THR A 109 16.48 8.22 16.69
CA THR A 109 16.99 8.85 17.90
C THR A 109 16.46 10.26 17.97
N ASP A 110 15.64 10.56 18.96
CA ASP A 110 15.22 11.90 19.33
C ASP A 110 16.15 12.39 20.43
N PHE A 111 16.62 13.63 20.35
CA PHE A 111 17.52 14.22 21.33
C PHE A 111 17.07 15.64 21.67
N LYS A 112 17.24 16.01 22.95
CA LYS A 112 16.78 17.30 23.47
C LYS A 112 17.70 17.81 24.56
N GLY A 113 17.89 19.15 24.56
CA GLY A 113 18.70 19.90 25.52
C GLY A 113 20.20 19.60 25.35
N PHE A 114 21.01 20.60 25.49
CA PHE A 114 22.46 20.46 25.45
C PHE A 114 23.05 21.27 26.62
N SER A 115 23.95 20.64 27.36
CA SER A 115 24.62 21.29 28.49
C SER A 115 25.65 22.34 28.06
N VAL A 116 26.06 22.30 26.80
CA VAL A 116 27.02 23.23 26.20
C VAL A 116 26.53 23.69 24.83
N PRO A 117 26.79 24.93 24.43
CA PRO A 117 26.49 25.37 23.07
C PRO A 117 27.20 24.50 22.03
N THR A 118 26.47 24.03 21.07
CA THR A 118 27.07 23.26 19.98
C THR A 118 26.47 23.65 18.64
N THR A 119 27.33 23.82 17.64
CA THR A 119 26.96 24.00 16.25
C THR A 119 27.04 22.71 15.48
N LEU A 120 27.47 21.61 16.11
CA LEU A 120 27.67 20.32 15.46
C LEU A 120 26.34 19.54 15.25
N GLY A 121 25.26 20.01 15.89
CA GLY A 121 23.92 19.50 15.67
C GLY A 121 23.80 17.99 15.86
N VAL A 122 23.30 17.31 14.86
CA VAL A 122 23.06 15.86 14.87
C VAL A 122 24.34 15.02 15.02
N TYR A 123 25.51 15.59 14.77
CA TYR A 123 26.79 14.86 14.93
C TYR A 123 27.26 14.78 16.39
N LYS A 124 26.62 15.49 17.29
CA LYS A 124 26.94 15.52 18.72
C LYS A 124 25.73 15.22 19.61
N GLN A 125 24.93 14.25 19.20
CA GLN A 125 23.78 13.75 19.97
C GLN A 125 24.18 13.21 21.36
N ASP A 126 25.43 12.79 21.52
CA ASP A 126 26.00 12.33 22.79
C ASP A 126 26.03 13.41 23.86
N LEU A 127 26.05 14.68 23.50
CA LEU A 127 26.02 15.82 24.42
C LEU A 127 24.60 16.23 24.85
N ALA A 128 23.56 15.63 24.24
CA ALA A 128 22.18 15.94 24.62
C ALA A 128 21.81 15.40 26.00
N ASN A 129 21.10 16.21 26.78
CA ASN A 129 20.66 15.85 28.14
C ASN A 129 19.65 14.69 28.12
N THR A 130 18.79 14.65 27.09
CA THR A 130 17.81 13.59 26.92
C THR A 130 17.93 12.98 25.55
N ARG A 131 17.96 11.64 25.51
CA ARG A 131 17.97 10.86 24.27
C ARG A 131 16.96 9.75 24.37
N THR A 132 16.10 9.67 23.35
CA THR A 132 15.13 8.59 23.24
C THR A 132 15.42 7.81 21.96
N ILE A 133 15.74 6.53 22.11
CA ILE A 133 16.01 5.64 20.98
C ILE A 133 14.78 4.77 20.77
N ARG A 134 14.25 4.78 19.54
CA ARG A 134 13.11 3.96 19.13
C ARG A 134 13.49 3.10 17.95
N ARG A 135 13.23 1.83 18.07
CA ARG A 135 13.38 0.88 16.97
C ARG A 135 12.04 0.23 16.69
N GLU A 136 11.60 0.33 15.45
CA GLU A 136 10.33 -0.23 15.00
C GLU A 136 10.58 -1.18 13.84
N ARG A 137 9.83 -2.27 13.82
CA ARG A 137 9.82 -3.21 12.70
C ARG A 137 8.39 -3.53 12.33
N THR A 138 8.06 -3.36 11.06
CA THR A 138 6.78 -3.75 10.49
C THR A 138 6.97 -4.75 9.38
N SER A 139 6.08 -5.74 9.32
CA SER A 139 6.09 -6.77 8.29
C SER A 139 4.66 -7.05 7.83
N SER A 140 4.50 -7.18 6.53
CA SER A 140 3.23 -7.59 5.93
C SER A 140 3.44 -8.47 4.73
N SER A 141 2.47 -9.32 4.43
CA SER A 141 2.47 -10.17 3.25
C SER A 141 1.06 -10.28 2.66
N ALA A 142 1.01 -10.42 1.35
CA ALA A 142 -0.24 -10.64 0.61
C ALA A 142 -0.08 -11.77 -0.41
N ILE A 143 -1.19 -12.44 -0.67
CA ILE A 143 -1.32 -13.48 -1.67
C ILE A 143 -2.58 -13.16 -2.47
N GLY A 144 -2.53 -13.28 -3.80
CA GLY A 144 -3.66 -13.08 -4.69
C GLY A 144 -3.80 -14.22 -5.68
N ILE A 145 -5.02 -14.66 -5.90
CA ILE A 145 -5.40 -15.54 -7.01
C ILE A 145 -6.35 -14.75 -7.88
N LEU A 146 -6.01 -14.62 -9.16
CA LEU A 146 -6.80 -13.86 -10.14
C LEU A 146 -7.19 -14.78 -11.27
N THR A 147 -8.46 -14.76 -11.64
CA THR A 147 -8.97 -15.42 -12.84
C THR A 147 -9.72 -14.39 -13.68
N ARG A 148 -9.48 -14.41 -14.98
CA ARG A 148 -10.20 -13.57 -15.95
C ARG A 148 -10.53 -14.41 -17.18
N VAL A 149 -11.75 -14.23 -17.68
CA VAL A 149 -12.18 -14.81 -18.95
C VAL A 149 -12.81 -13.69 -19.77
N ASN A 150 -12.29 -13.49 -20.95
CA ASN A 150 -12.85 -12.61 -21.98
C ASN A 150 -13.41 -13.51 -23.09
N TYR A 151 -14.60 -13.19 -23.54
CA TYR A 151 -15.27 -13.86 -24.63
C TYR A 151 -15.78 -12.84 -25.63
N ASN A 152 -15.56 -13.12 -26.89
CA ASN A 152 -16.05 -12.32 -28.00
C ASN A 152 -16.68 -13.24 -29.06
N TYR A 153 -17.88 -12.88 -29.51
CA TYR A 153 -18.58 -13.57 -30.59
C TYR A 153 -18.83 -12.60 -31.76
N LYS A 154 -18.29 -12.95 -32.95
CA LYS A 154 -18.41 -12.17 -34.19
C LYS A 154 -18.01 -10.70 -34.06
N SER A 155 -17.15 -10.33 -33.12
CA SER A 155 -16.84 -8.93 -32.81
C SER A 155 -18.08 -8.06 -32.52
N THR A 156 -19.21 -8.70 -32.19
CA THR A 156 -20.51 -8.05 -31.90
C THR A 156 -20.84 -8.15 -30.43
N TYR A 157 -20.66 -9.32 -29.81
CA TYR A 157 -20.98 -9.55 -28.42
C TYR A 157 -19.71 -9.80 -27.62
N TYR A 158 -19.55 -9.06 -26.55
CA TYR A 158 -18.41 -9.17 -25.65
C TYR A 158 -18.88 -9.48 -24.24
N ALA A 159 -18.24 -10.40 -23.59
CA ALA A 159 -18.43 -10.69 -22.17
C ALA A 159 -17.08 -10.83 -21.48
N ASN A 160 -16.97 -10.31 -20.28
CA ASN A 160 -15.81 -10.48 -19.41
C ASN A 160 -16.29 -10.91 -18.03
N PHE A 161 -15.54 -11.84 -17.45
CA PHE A 161 -15.70 -12.24 -16.05
C PHE A 161 -14.35 -12.21 -15.38
N THR A 162 -14.30 -11.63 -14.18
CA THR A 162 -13.12 -11.61 -13.31
C THR A 162 -13.48 -12.13 -11.94
N PHE A 163 -12.60 -12.93 -11.38
CA PHE A 163 -12.64 -13.37 -10.00
C PHE A 163 -11.28 -13.15 -9.37
N ARG A 164 -11.26 -12.53 -8.20
CA ARG A 164 -10.04 -12.33 -7.42
C ARG A 164 -10.26 -12.76 -5.98
N ARG A 165 -9.34 -13.57 -5.49
CA ARG A 165 -9.27 -13.95 -4.08
C ARG A 165 -7.94 -13.46 -3.52
N ASP A 166 -8.01 -12.55 -2.55
CA ASP A 166 -6.85 -11.93 -1.93
C ASP A 166 -6.77 -12.28 -0.45
N GLY A 167 -5.57 -12.59 0.01
CA GLY A 167 -5.25 -12.78 1.41
C GLY A 167 -4.25 -11.72 1.86
N TYR A 168 -4.47 -11.13 3.05
CA TYR A 168 -3.57 -10.13 3.63
C TYR A 168 -3.27 -10.42 5.09
N SER A 169 -1.98 -10.40 5.45
CA SER A 169 -1.50 -10.81 6.78
C SER A 169 -1.93 -9.87 7.90
N ALA A 170 -2.21 -8.59 7.62
CA ALA A 170 -2.58 -7.60 8.63
C ALA A 170 -4.01 -7.76 9.16
N PHE A 171 -4.85 -8.53 8.48
CA PHE A 171 -6.19 -8.84 8.97
C PHE A 171 -6.16 -9.96 10.03
N SER A 172 -7.18 -10.00 10.86
CA SER A 172 -7.31 -10.99 11.92
C SER A 172 -7.46 -12.42 11.40
N ALA A 173 -7.20 -13.39 12.26
CA ALA A 173 -7.44 -14.80 11.95
C ALA A 173 -8.91 -15.01 11.57
N GLY A 174 -9.16 -15.70 10.45
CA GLY A 174 -10.50 -15.88 9.89
C GLY A 174 -10.93 -14.82 8.87
N ASN A 175 -10.42 -13.60 8.95
CA ASN A 175 -10.81 -12.46 8.08
C ASN A 175 -9.76 -12.06 7.06
N LYS A 176 -8.70 -12.86 6.91
CA LYS A 176 -7.57 -12.54 6.02
C LYS A 176 -7.92 -12.57 4.55
N TRP A 177 -8.94 -13.32 4.17
CA TRP A 177 -9.29 -13.56 2.77
C TRP A 177 -10.52 -12.77 2.35
N GLY A 178 -10.41 -12.10 1.19
CA GLY A 178 -11.51 -11.44 0.49
C GLY A 178 -11.71 -12.06 -0.89
N ASN A 179 -12.96 -12.15 -1.34
CA ASN A 179 -13.32 -12.57 -2.68
C ASN A 179 -13.99 -11.40 -3.40
N PHE A 180 -13.55 -11.11 -4.61
CA PHE A 180 -14.01 -9.98 -5.39
C PHE A 180 -14.35 -10.45 -6.79
N TYR A 181 -15.51 -10.02 -7.28
CA TYR A 181 -16.08 -10.43 -8.54
C TYR A 181 -16.23 -9.22 -9.45
N GLY A 182 -16.13 -9.45 -10.75
CA GLY A 182 -16.45 -8.45 -11.74
C GLY A 182 -17.01 -9.12 -12.98
N ALA A 183 -18.00 -8.49 -13.58
CA ALA A 183 -18.58 -8.91 -14.84
C ALA A 183 -18.81 -7.68 -15.72
N SER A 184 -18.60 -7.85 -17.03
CA SER A 184 -18.95 -6.83 -18.00
C SER A 184 -19.49 -7.47 -19.27
N ALA A 185 -20.38 -6.77 -19.94
CA ALA A 185 -20.90 -7.11 -21.24
C ALA A 185 -20.89 -5.89 -22.16
N ALA A 186 -20.69 -6.12 -23.44
CA ALA A 186 -20.84 -5.09 -24.44
C ALA A 186 -21.45 -5.67 -25.73
N TRP A 187 -22.25 -4.86 -26.37
CA TRP A 187 -22.91 -5.19 -27.60
C TRP A 187 -22.68 -4.09 -28.64
N VAL A 188 -22.07 -4.47 -29.77
CA VAL A 188 -21.85 -3.58 -30.91
C VAL A 188 -23.06 -3.70 -31.83
N LEU A 189 -24.04 -2.83 -31.61
CA LEU A 189 -25.28 -2.83 -32.34
C LEU A 189 -25.07 -2.54 -33.83
N SER A 190 -24.11 -1.69 -34.18
CA SER A 190 -23.79 -1.41 -35.59
C SER A 190 -23.34 -2.62 -36.39
N ASN A 191 -22.95 -3.74 -35.73
CA ASN A 191 -22.64 -4.97 -36.42
C ASN A 191 -23.87 -5.84 -36.78
N GLU A 192 -25.04 -5.50 -36.23
CA GLU A 192 -26.28 -6.23 -36.49
C GLU A 192 -26.89 -5.85 -37.81
N ASN A 193 -27.46 -6.85 -38.53
CA ASN A 193 -28.05 -6.63 -39.83
C ASN A 193 -29.19 -5.63 -39.79
N PHE A 194 -30.03 -5.66 -38.74
CA PHE A 194 -31.17 -4.73 -38.62
C PHE A 194 -30.76 -3.27 -38.45
N VAL A 195 -29.54 -3.01 -37.93
CA VAL A 195 -29.00 -1.65 -37.86
C VAL A 195 -28.37 -1.26 -39.18
N LYS A 196 -27.60 -2.12 -39.80
CA LYS A 196 -26.94 -1.91 -41.09
C LYS A 196 -27.95 -1.64 -42.21
N ASP A 197 -29.12 -2.33 -42.19
CA ASP A 197 -30.11 -2.23 -43.22
C ASP A 197 -31.01 -0.99 -43.05
N ASN A 198 -31.03 -0.32 -41.90
CA ASN A 198 -31.95 0.78 -41.57
C ASN A 198 -31.29 2.08 -41.11
N ALA A 199 -29.99 2.12 -40.91
CA ALA A 199 -29.31 3.28 -40.34
C ALA A 199 -27.91 3.50 -40.96
N ASP A 200 -27.87 3.83 -42.24
CA ASP A 200 -26.64 4.09 -43.01
C ASP A 200 -25.82 5.25 -42.47
N TRP A 201 -26.46 6.15 -41.71
CA TRP A 201 -25.82 7.30 -41.07
C TRP A 201 -25.07 6.94 -39.79
N LEU A 202 -25.26 5.69 -39.23
CA LEU A 202 -24.70 5.25 -37.98
C LEU A 202 -23.51 4.29 -38.25
N ASP A 203 -22.30 4.82 -38.22
CA ASP A 203 -21.08 4.07 -38.49
C ASP A 203 -20.75 3.07 -37.34
N TYR A 204 -20.90 3.52 -36.11
CA TYR A 204 -20.61 2.70 -34.94
C TYR A 204 -21.54 3.00 -33.77
N LEU A 205 -22.10 1.95 -33.16
CA LEU A 205 -22.90 2.03 -31.96
C LEU A 205 -22.59 0.83 -31.06
N LYS A 206 -22.13 1.10 -29.83
CA LYS A 206 -21.82 0.07 -28.83
C LYS A 206 -22.42 0.43 -27.48
N LEU A 207 -23.14 -0.51 -26.91
CA LEU A 207 -23.62 -0.45 -25.52
C LEU A 207 -22.64 -1.21 -24.62
N ARG A 208 -22.35 -0.65 -23.45
CA ARG A 208 -21.47 -1.26 -22.47
C ARG A 208 -22.12 -1.26 -21.10
N PHE A 209 -21.89 -2.35 -20.39
CA PHE A 209 -22.32 -2.58 -19.05
C PHE A 209 -21.18 -3.19 -18.25
N SER A 210 -20.91 -2.72 -17.04
CA SER A 210 -19.97 -3.36 -16.15
C SER A 210 -20.36 -3.22 -14.69
N TRP A 211 -20.13 -4.26 -13.94
CA TRP A 211 -20.23 -4.32 -12.49
C TRP A 211 -18.97 -4.97 -11.93
N GLY A 212 -18.51 -4.49 -10.79
CA GLY A 212 -17.35 -5.08 -10.15
C GLY A 212 -17.16 -4.64 -8.71
N GLN A 213 -16.49 -5.51 -7.97
CA GLN A 213 -16.09 -5.32 -6.59
C GLN A 213 -14.58 -5.16 -6.50
N ASN A 214 -14.12 -4.18 -5.71
CA ASN A 214 -12.73 -3.99 -5.36
C ASN A 214 -12.56 -4.05 -3.84
N GLY A 215 -11.60 -4.85 -3.39
CA GLY A 215 -11.18 -4.89 -2.00
C GLY A 215 -10.12 -3.84 -1.69
N SER A 216 -10.28 -3.17 -0.56
CA SER A 216 -9.25 -2.29 0.00
C SER A 216 -8.59 -2.95 1.21
N ARG A 217 -7.24 -2.90 1.23
CA ARG A 217 -6.41 -3.39 2.34
C ARG A 217 -5.71 -2.25 3.10
N SER A 218 -6.33 -1.06 3.15
CA SER A 218 -5.79 0.12 3.83
C SER A 218 -5.82 -0.03 5.35
N VAL A 219 -5.13 -1.05 5.85
CA VAL A 219 -4.99 -1.37 7.28
C VAL A 219 -3.51 -1.48 7.60
N SER A 220 -3.09 -0.78 8.64
CA SER A 220 -1.71 -0.86 9.13
C SER A 220 -1.40 -2.27 9.65
N PRO A 221 -0.17 -2.77 9.42
CA PRO A 221 0.28 -4.00 10.06
C PRO A 221 0.05 -3.96 11.57
N TYR A 222 -0.41 -5.07 12.13
CA TYR A 222 -0.71 -5.25 13.57
C TYR A 222 -1.91 -4.46 14.13
N ALA A 223 -2.70 -3.75 13.32
CA ALA A 223 -3.88 -3.02 13.77
C ALA A 223 -4.96 -3.90 14.43
N THR A 224 -4.92 -5.22 14.19
CA THR A 224 -5.82 -6.21 14.81
C THR A 224 -5.38 -6.63 16.20
N ILE A 225 -4.15 -6.25 16.63
CA ILE A 225 -3.54 -6.62 17.90
C ILE A 225 -3.58 -5.39 18.81
N GLY A 226 -3.98 -5.58 20.06
CA GLY A 226 -3.88 -4.54 21.06
C GLY A 226 -2.41 -4.24 21.38
N SER A 227 -2.09 -3.02 21.67
CA SER A 227 -0.77 -2.59 22.12
C SER A 227 -0.76 -2.27 23.62
N VAL A 228 0.43 -2.43 24.21
CA VAL A 228 0.67 -2.02 25.59
C VAL A 228 1.61 -0.82 25.58
N GLY A 229 1.34 0.13 26.43
CA GLY A 229 2.20 1.27 26.71
C GLY A 229 2.81 1.13 28.10
N THR A 230 3.78 1.96 28.38
CA THR A 230 4.43 2.04 29.67
C THR A 230 3.85 3.19 30.48
N THR A 231 3.67 2.97 31.78
CA THR A 231 3.25 4.03 32.72
C THR A 231 4.03 3.90 34.02
N TYR A 232 4.13 5.00 34.76
CA TYR A 232 4.60 5.01 36.13
C TYR A 232 3.40 4.99 37.06
N THR A 233 3.37 4.06 38.01
CA THR A 233 2.36 3.94 39.05
C THR A 233 3.02 4.18 40.40
N TRP A 234 2.40 4.98 41.22
CA TRP A 234 2.87 5.29 42.56
C TRP A 234 2.31 4.27 43.56
N PHE A 235 3.18 3.67 44.32
CA PHE A 235 2.83 2.80 45.43
C PHE A 235 3.34 3.48 46.74
N GLY A 236 2.44 4.06 47.52
CA GLY A 236 2.78 4.76 48.77
C GLY A 236 2.96 6.26 48.64
N ASP A 237 3.37 6.92 49.73
CA ASP A 237 3.40 8.38 49.88
C ASP A 237 4.70 9.05 49.43
N SER A 238 5.65 8.31 48.90
CA SER A 238 6.96 8.87 48.57
C SER A 238 7.30 8.69 47.08
N ALA A 239 8.09 9.66 46.56
CA ALA A 239 8.60 9.60 45.17
C ALA A 239 9.43 8.34 44.84
N SER A 240 9.96 7.68 45.88
CA SER A 240 10.66 6.40 45.75
C SER A 240 9.74 5.21 45.56
N GLY A 241 8.42 5.35 45.73
CA GLY A 241 7.42 4.30 45.52
C GLY A 241 6.91 4.17 44.11
N SER A 242 7.47 4.89 43.12
CA SER A 242 7.07 4.76 41.73
C SER A 242 7.57 3.44 41.11
N ALA A 243 6.69 2.69 40.51
CA ALA A 243 7.02 1.47 39.76
C ALA A 243 6.64 1.63 38.28
N PHE A 244 7.48 1.08 37.45
CA PHE A 244 7.24 1.03 36.00
C PHE A 244 6.26 -0.09 35.67
N GLY A 245 5.16 0.23 35.03
CA GLY A 245 4.09 -0.70 34.69
C GLY A 245 3.74 -0.70 33.21
N LEU A 246 3.04 -1.73 32.79
CA LEU A 246 2.48 -1.87 31.45
C LEU A 246 0.96 -1.70 31.52
N VAL A 247 0.41 -0.85 30.65
CA VAL A 247 -1.03 -0.65 30.50
C VAL A 247 -1.46 -0.84 29.06
N PRO A 248 -2.67 -1.33 28.78
CA PRO A 248 -3.19 -1.36 27.43
C PRO A 248 -3.23 0.07 26.86
N SER A 249 -2.56 0.30 25.71
CA SER A 249 -2.54 1.58 25.02
C SER A 249 -3.48 1.61 23.81
N SER A 250 -3.85 0.42 23.29
CA SER A 250 -4.90 0.27 22.30
C SER A 250 -5.64 -1.04 22.48
N LEU A 251 -6.93 -1.03 22.13
CA LEU A 251 -7.74 -2.24 22.12
C LEU A 251 -7.55 -3.03 20.83
N PRO A 252 -7.52 -4.38 20.88
CA PRO A 252 -7.45 -5.20 19.68
C PRO A 252 -8.76 -5.09 18.90
N ASN A 253 -8.67 -4.92 17.58
CA ASN A 253 -9.83 -5.02 16.70
C ASN A 253 -9.76 -6.31 15.87
N ARG A 254 -10.34 -7.39 16.40
CA ARG A 254 -10.35 -8.70 15.77
C ARG A 254 -11.36 -8.84 14.63
N SER A 255 -12.23 -7.86 14.42
CA SER A 255 -13.22 -7.85 13.34
C SER A 255 -12.73 -7.18 12.06
N LEU A 256 -11.51 -6.62 12.06
CA LEU A 256 -10.95 -6.00 10.86
C LEU A 256 -10.86 -6.99 9.69
N THR A 257 -11.47 -6.59 8.59
CA THR A 257 -11.53 -7.33 7.35
C THR A 257 -11.44 -6.38 6.16
N TRP A 258 -11.53 -6.92 4.96
CA TRP A 258 -11.52 -6.16 3.71
C TRP A 258 -12.69 -5.17 3.66
N ALA A 259 -12.41 -3.93 3.28
CA ALA A 259 -13.44 -2.99 2.85
C ALA A 259 -13.70 -3.22 1.36
N THR A 260 -14.98 -3.44 1.02
CA THR A 260 -15.38 -3.70 -0.37
C THR A 260 -16.05 -2.47 -0.96
N VAL A 261 -15.63 -2.08 -2.14
CA VAL A 261 -16.25 -1.02 -2.94
C VAL A 261 -16.84 -1.65 -4.18
N GLU A 262 -18.13 -1.44 -4.39
CA GLU A 262 -18.84 -1.86 -5.59
C GLU A 262 -18.96 -0.70 -6.57
N LYS A 263 -18.79 -1.01 -7.84
CA LYS A 263 -18.92 -0.05 -8.93
C LYS A 263 -19.79 -0.62 -10.03
N PHE A 264 -20.63 0.22 -10.56
CA PHE A 264 -21.54 -0.06 -11.64
C PHE A 264 -21.37 0.99 -12.73
N ASN A 265 -21.23 0.60 -13.98
CA ASN A 265 -21.09 1.53 -15.09
C ASN A 265 -21.92 1.08 -16.27
N VAL A 266 -22.57 2.04 -16.92
CA VAL A 266 -23.25 1.91 -18.21
C VAL A 266 -22.65 2.94 -19.15
N GLY A 267 -22.43 2.56 -20.38
CA GLY A 267 -21.84 3.46 -21.39
C GLY A 267 -22.37 3.18 -22.79
N ILE A 268 -22.41 4.23 -23.59
CA ILE A 268 -22.74 4.20 -25.01
C ILE A 268 -21.59 4.85 -25.74
N ASP A 269 -21.03 4.14 -26.75
CA ASP A 269 -20.04 4.66 -27.67
C ASP A 269 -20.70 4.75 -29.04
N TYR A 270 -20.65 5.90 -29.70
CA TYR A 270 -21.22 6.08 -31.03
C TYR A 270 -20.33 6.92 -31.93
N ASN A 271 -20.40 6.63 -33.23
CA ASN A 271 -19.83 7.43 -34.31
C ASN A 271 -20.86 7.58 -35.41
N VAL A 272 -21.03 8.79 -35.89
CA VAL A 272 -21.95 9.15 -36.99
C VAL A 272 -21.15 9.71 -38.14
N LEU A 273 -21.61 9.45 -39.37
CA LEU A 273 -21.01 9.98 -40.61
C LEU A 273 -21.23 11.51 -40.71
#